data_bd02b188101130a08f4d9c86d48bcbf8
#
_entry.id   bd02b188101130a08f4d9c86d48bcbf8
#
_cell.length_a   1.000
_cell.length_b   1.000
_cell.length_c   1.000
_cell.angle_alpha   90.00
_cell.angle_beta   90.00
_cell.angle_gamma   90.00
#
_symmetry.space_group_name_H-M   'P 1'
#
loop_
_entity.id
_entity.type
_entity.pdbx_description
1 polymer ?
#
loop_
_entity_poly.entity_id
_entity_poly.type
_entity_poly.pdbx_seq_one_letter_code
_entity_poly.pdbx_strand_id
1 'polypeptide(L)'
;VLPVDTKGDWEIPWDITLEGEGNDPAFRSSTVMEIFLKNGTAPKDVTIFVNQQKINPIWDYEQSTQISFQEEGIYKVHIVHKNGYEEIRQVMVELNNPTTAKITAGAYTPGAWSKKNVVLEAYGAKAVSDIQFYEYKIGQDEWKQMKNNKLEISKDFDELVYIRAVSKAGREGVISQIPVRVWKQKPELAKIQCDQEPIGGWYSKIPVFSYDLKEKEGPQVHLYAQLTDLKTKEILTGIDQIPRIRRDGRYQLDIYTKDESGNRSEQLYQTICFVDTDNPEIFVRYQNPRSEILKYQKAQIIVKDENLKKGNMILRTSGKQVKPWKLEGDHYETEVIFLKDGKQTLSVQAEDLAGNKMIIQEKSFIIDTQKPRIKIQGIDNGRSYSKPVKIQVDVKDQNLNPDKTYIYLNGKKMNSVMIKKDGYYTIDVKTEDLAGNQNRCSRKFTVNQKGIQIHFLQENLKEKQISTKNLKPGFRIESLEPVQVMAFLVNGQKKEYQWKEDKVYIKDPITENGKCSVSLHVKDSAGNEKTSEEIQFFYDTQKPVIKIEGLDQKSECEYGKQISILLENKTDQWEKIIL
;
A
#
# COMPACT_ATOMS: atom_id res chain seq x y z
N VAL A 1 55.11 2.71 49.26
CA VAL A 1 56.38 2.26 49.81
C VAL A 1 56.09 1.24 50.90
N LEU A 2 56.51 0.02 50.72
CA LEU A 2 56.46 -1.01 51.75
C LEU A 2 57.73 -0.91 52.58
N PRO A 3 57.69 -0.80 53.88
CA PRO A 3 58.86 -0.99 54.70
C PRO A 3 59.32 -2.43 54.55
N VAL A 4 60.61 -2.61 54.30
CA VAL A 4 61.23 -3.95 54.37
C VAL A 4 61.35 -4.28 55.84
N ASP A 5 60.47 -5.21 56.30
CA ASP A 5 60.45 -5.71 57.65
C ASP A 5 61.73 -6.55 57.92
N THR A 6 62.67 -5.93 58.54
CA THR A 6 63.78 -6.65 59.15
C THR A 6 63.69 -6.53 60.70
N LYS A 7 62.95 -7.44 61.28
CA LYS A 7 62.97 -7.84 62.71
C LYS A 7 63.42 -6.79 63.72
N GLY A 8 62.48 -6.20 64.38
CA GLY A 8 62.58 -5.34 65.55
C GLY A 8 61.56 -4.23 65.50
N ASP A 9 60.86 -3.96 66.65
CA ASP A 9 60.03 -2.77 66.83
C ASP A 9 60.93 -1.52 66.76
N TRP A 10 61.17 -1.08 65.51
CA TRP A 10 61.89 0.15 65.33
C TRP A 10 60.91 1.31 65.50
N GLU A 11 61.05 2.07 66.56
CA GLU A 11 60.36 3.37 66.61
C GLU A 11 60.86 4.23 65.39
N ILE A 12 59.92 4.80 64.66
CA ILE A 12 60.23 5.62 63.50
C ILE A 12 61.10 6.81 63.95
N PRO A 13 62.34 6.95 63.45
CA PRO A 13 63.32 7.88 63.96
C PRO A 13 63.08 9.35 63.51
N TRP A 14 62.13 9.58 62.67
CA TRP A 14 61.76 10.95 62.16
C TRP A 14 60.30 11.02 61.80
N ASP A 15 59.77 12.23 61.69
CA ASP A 15 58.55 12.57 60.96
C ASP A 15 58.92 13.35 59.70
N ILE A 16 58.09 13.24 58.71
CA ILE A 16 58.25 13.95 57.45
C ILE A 16 56.96 14.71 57.17
N THR A 17 57.07 16.00 56.93
CA THR A 17 56.00 16.81 56.39
C THR A 17 56.39 17.35 55.01
N LEU A 18 55.41 17.54 54.19
CA LEU A 18 55.58 18.13 52.85
C LEU A 18 54.65 19.31 52.75
N GLU A 19 55.22 20.46 52.44
CA GLU A 19 54.51 21.70 52.21
C GLU A 19 54.61 22.14 50.76
N GLY A 20 53.47 22.35 50.13
CA GLY A 20 53.33 22.77 48.75
C GLY A 20 51.89 22.67 48.26
N GLU A 21 51.58 23.32 47.16
CA GLU A 21 50.26 23.16 46.56
C GLU A 21 50.13 21.81 45.84
N GLY A 22 49.23 20.96 46.28
CA GLY A 22 49.00 19.64 45.73
C GLY A 22 48.74 18.60 46.84
N ASN A 23 48.93 17.35 46.50
CA ASN A 23 48.79 16.21 47.46
C ASN A 23 50.04 15.32 47.41
N ASP A 24 50.54 14.92 48.55
CA ASP A 24 51.66 13.97 48.64
C ASP A 24 51.38 12.70 47.80
N PRO A 25 52.25 12.27 46.92
CA PRO A 25 53.60 12.81 46.63
C PRO A 25 53.67 13.81 45.43
N ALA A 26 52.59 14.33 44.92
CA ALA A 26 52.54 15.15 43.71
C ALA A 26 52.09 16.59 43.99
N PHE A 27 52.96 17.56 43.70
CA PHE A 27 52.74 18.97 44.01
C PHE A 27 52.78 19.80 42.73
N ARG A 28 51.92 20.80 42.65
CA ARG A 28 51.83 21.74 41.52
C ARG A 28 52.62 23.04 41.72
N SER A 29 53.31 23.13 42.83
CA SER A 29 54.23 24.22 43.15
C SER A 29 55.57 23.67 43.64
N SER A 30 56.56 24.55 43.82
CA SER A 30 57.74 24.22 44.60
C SER A 30 57.31 23.68 45.95
N THR A 31 58.01 22.67 46.41
CA THR A 31 57.64 21.92 47.62
C THR A 31 58.82 21.88 48.57
N VAL A 32 58.52 21.96 49.83
CA VAL A 32 59.51 21.79 50.89
C VAL A 32 59.20 20.54 51.67
N MET A 33 60.16 19.67 51.79
CA MET A 33 60.11 18.52 52.69
C MET A 33 60.81 18.93 53.97
N GLU A 34 60.13 18.82 55.06
CA GLU A 34 60.69 19.01 56.36
C GLU A 34 60.79 17.68 57.09
N ILE A 35 61.95 17.43 57.67
CA ILE A 35 62.27 16.18 58.36
C ILE A 35 62.58 16.53 59.81
N PHE A 36 61.81 16.03 60.72
CA PHE A 36 61.98 16.19 62.16
C PHE A 36 62.55 14.91 62.79
N LEU A 37 63.66 15.00 63.46
CA LEU A 37 64.25 13.84 64.15
C LEU A 37 63.58 13.60 65.49
N LYS A 38 63.31 12.35 65.79
CA LYS A 38 62.62 11.88 66.96
C LYS A 38 63.47 10.90 67.77
N ASN A 39 63.05 10.59 69.00
CA ASN A 39 63.54 9.49 69.81
C ASN A 39 65.05 9.45 70.07
N GLY A 40 65.64 10.65 70.26
CA GLY A 40 67.07 10.79 70.49
C GLY A 40 67.98 10.57 69.25
N THR A 41 67.41 10.50 68.09
CA THR A 41 68.14 10.42 66.82
C THR A 41 68.90 11.75 66.60
N ALA A 42 70.24 11.61 66.38
CA ALA A 42 71.07 12.79 66.14
C ALA A 42 71.32 13.02 64.63
N PRO A 43 71.45 14.26 64.17
CA PRO A 43 71.73 14.59 62.77
C PRO A 43 72.86 13.77 62.14
N LYS A 44 73.93 13.50 62.83
CA LYS A 44 75.06 12.70 62.38
C LYS A 44 74.70 11.22 62.10
N ASP A 45 73.61 10.75 62.64
CA ASP A 45 73.16 9.35 62.53
C ASP A 45 72.24 9.16 61.29
N VAL A 46 71.88 10.24 60.59
CA VAL A 46 71.00 10.23 59.45
C VAL A 46 71.77 10.67 58.21
N THR A 47 71.62 9.94 57.13
CA THR A 47 72.11 10.26 55.80
C THR A 47 70.95 10.41 54.85
N ILE A 48 70.93 11.47 54.09
CA ILE A 48 69.87 11.76 53.13
C ILE A 48 70.44 11.78 51.72
N PHE A 49 69.79 11.09 50.82
CA PHE A 49 70.05 11.11 49.39
C PHE A 49 68.87 11.66 48.66
N VAL A 50 69.11 12.52 47.68
CA VAL A 50 68.11 12.97 46.71
C VAL A 50 68.55 12.50 45.35
N ASN A 51 67.73 11.70 44.67
CA ASN A 51 68.07 11.07 43.38
C ASN A 51 69.44 10.35 43.44
N GLN A 52 69.67 9.58 44.49
CA GLN A 52 70.94 8.82 44.76
C GLN A 52 72.14 9.70 45.08
N GLN A 53 72.03 11.00 45.04
CA GLN A 53 73.09 11.91 45.41
C GLN A 53 72.97 12.25 46.88
N LYS A 54 74.03 12.01 47.66
CA LYS A 54 74.07 12.38 49.06
C LYS A 54 74.05 13.89 49.18
N ILE A 55 73.11 14.39 50.03
CA ILE A 55 73.07 15.82 50.40
C ILE A 55 73.58 16.02 51.82
N ASN A 56 74.02 17.20 52.14
CA ASN A 56 74.45 17.63 53.49
C ASN A 56 73.45 18.69 53.98
N PRO A 57 72.33 18.22 54.63
CA PRO A 57 71.32 19.16 55.09
C PRO A 57 71.82 20.00 56.29
N ILE A 58 71.33 21.19 56.36
CA ILE A 58 71.52 22.04 57.55
C ILE A 58 70.40 21.73 58.55
N TRP A 59 70.78 21.29 59.71
CA TRP A 59 69.84 20.99 60.78
C TRP A 59 69.73 22.18 61.71
N ASP A 60 68.53 22.54 62.14
CA ASP A 60 68.28 23.58 63.14
C ASP A 60 68.43 23.05 64.59
N TYR A 61 68.17 23.91 65.58
CA TYR A 61 68.26 23.56 66.97
C TYR A 61 67.13 22.62 67.47
N GLU A 62 66.05 22.57 66.70
CA GLU A 62 64.90 21.62 66.95
C GLU A 62 65.13 20.24 66.29
N GLN A 63 66.30 20.05 65.70
CA GLN A 63 66.70 18.85 64.96
C GLN A 63 65.79 18.62 63.69
N SER A 64 65.36 19.72 63.09
CA SER A 64 64.66 19.67 61.82
C SER A 64 65.55 20.13 60.68
N THR A 65 65.21 19.71 59.45
CA THR A 65 65.87 20.16 58.24
C THR A 65 64.87 20.25 57.10
N GLN A 66 65.11 21.18 56.22
CA GLN A 66 64.25 21.42 55.08
C GLN A 66 64.99 21.13 53.76
N ILE A 67 64.34 20.41 52.88
CA ILE A 67 64.79 20.15 51.52
C ILE A 67 63.80 20.82 50.55
N SER A 68 64.27 21.78 49.80
CA SER A 68 63.42 22.48 48.83
C SER A 68 63.56 21.86 47.45
N PHE A 69 62.43 21.61 46.84
CA PHE A 69 62.30 21.11 45.47
C PHE A 69 61.68 22.25 44.63
N GLN A 70 62.51 23.00 43.93
CA GLN A 70 62.09 24.19 43.19
C GLN A 70 61.98 23.97 41.67
N GLU A 71 62.61 22.96 41.14
CA GLU A 71 62.56 22.63 39.74
C GLU A 71 61.57 21.52 39.46
N GLU A 72 61.04 21.52 38.26
CA GLU A 72 60.16 20.45 37.81
C GLU A 72 60.89 19.09 37.75
N GLY A 73 60.31 18.05 38.36
CA GLY A 73 60.94 16.76 38.32
C GLY A 73 60.38 15.76 39.33
N ILE A 74 60.90 14.54 39.24
CA ILE A 74 60.61 13.46 40.18
C ILE A 74 61.85 13.28 41.08
N TYR A 75 61.67 13.50 42.32
CA TYR A 75 62.72 13.38 43.32
C TYR A 75 62.49 12.14 44.16
N LYS A 76 63.50 11.29 44.29
CA LYS A 76 63.51 10.16 45.18
C LYS A 76 64.38 10.52 46.37
N VAL A 77 63.74 10.77 47.50
CA VAL A 77 64.42 11.06 48.76
C VAL A 77 64.57 9.76 49.53
N HIS A 78 65.78 9.41 49.83
CA HIS A 78 66.13 8.23 50.56
C HIS A 78 66.81 8.65 51.85
N ILE A 79 66.21 8.38 52.98
CA ILE A 79 66.65 8.71 54.31
C ILE A 79 67.10 7.43 54.96
N VAL A 80 68.32 7.41 55.48
CA VAL A 80 68.92 6.22 56.08
C VAL A 80 69.48 6.56 57.46
N HIS A 81 69.07 5.83 58.44
CA HIS A 81 69.60 5.89 59.79
C HIS A 81 70.75 4.86 59.97
N LYS A 82 71.75 5.19 60.75
CA LYS A 82 72.90 4.30 60.98
C LYS A 82 72.57 2.90 61.56
N ASN A 83 71.39 2.76 62.16
CA ASN A 83 70.93 1.47 62.69
C ASN A 83 70.30 0.55 61.59
N GLY A 84 70.25 0.99 60.35
CA GLY A 84 69.69 0.27 59.23
C GLY A 84 68.21 0.58 58.89
N TYR A 85 67.53 1.47 59.66
CA TYR A 85 66.23 1.96 59.28
C TYR A 85 66.36 2.88 58.06
N GLU A 86 65.51 2.63 57.08
CA GLU A 86 65.49 3.47 55.88
C GLU A 86 64.06 3.76 55.41
N GLU A 87 63.87 4.93 54.87
CA GLU A 87 62.60 5.37 54.27
C GLU A 87 62.88 6.00 52.93
N ILE A 88 62.09 5.62 51.97
CA ILE A 88 62.15 6.22 50.62
C ILE A 88 60.87 6.96 50.38
N ARG A 89 60.99 8.28 50.14
CA ARG A 89 59.87 9.11 49.73
C ARG A 89 60.08 9.57 48.29
N GLN A 90 59.01 9.63 47.58
CA GLN A 90 58.98 10.21 46.24
C GLN A 90 58.29 11.57 46.34
N VAL A 91 58.90 12.62 45.78
CA VAL A 91 58.32 13.96 45.66
C VAL A 91 58.28 14.30 44.18
N MET A 92 57.13 14.64 43.69
CA MET A 92 56.94 15.02 42.31
C MET A 92 56.56 16.49 42.25
N VAL A 93 57.38 17.33 41.65
CA VAL A 93 57.10 18.76 41.45
C VAL A 93 56.75 18.94 39.99
N GLU A 94 55.59 19.43 39.76
CA GLU A 94 55.02 19.66 38.41
C GLU A 94 54.70 21.13 38.23
N LEU A 95 55.55 21.83 37.51
CA LEU A 95 55.40 23.28 37.28
C LEU A 95 54.69 23.59 35.95
N ASN A 96 54.76 22.70 35.03
CA ASN A 96 54.12 22.80 33.72
C ASN A 96 52.81 22.00 33.67
N ASN A 97 51.90 22.49 32.88
CA ASN A 97 50.63 21.79 32.67
C ASN A 97 50.83 20.45 31.93
N PRO A 98 50.00 19.43 32.15
CA PRO A 98 49.97 18.22 31.36
C PRO A 98 49.91 18.50 29.87
N THR A 99 50.57 17.70 29.07
CA THR A 99 50.50 17.81 27.61
C THR A 99 49.10 17.57 27.10
N THR A 100 48.85 18.03 25.87
CA THR A 100 47.55 17.86 25.21
C THR A 100 47.11 16.40 25.17
N ALA A 101 45.89 16.14 25.61
CA ALA A 101 45.25 14.82 25.47
C ALA A 101 44.97 14.51 24.00
N LYS A 102 45.26 13.30 23.58
CA LYS A 102 44.77 12.77 22.32
C LYS A 102 43.36 12.24 22.51
N ILE A 103 42.52 12.41 21.50
CA ILE A 103 41.14 11.92 21.51
C ILE A 103 40.98 10.93 20.38
N THR A 104 40.48 9.73 20.69
CA THR A 104 39.96 8.82 19.66
C THR A 104 38.47 8.72 19.80
N ALA A 105 37.79 8.63 18.67
CA ALA A 105 36.35 8.45 18.56
C ALA A 105 35.99 7.13 17.84
N GLY A 106 36.96 6.20 17.80
CA GLY A 106 36.78 4.94 17.07
C GLY A 106 36.52 5.15 15.57
N ALA A 107 35.42 4.63 15.08
CA ALA A 107 35.02 4.77 13.68
C ALA A 107 34.25 6.08 13.39
N TYR A 108 34.05 6.94 14.39
CA TYR A 108 33.32 8.19 14.19
C TYR A 108 34.24 9.25 13.56
N THR A 109 33.77 9.88 12.51
CA THR A 109 34.44 11.02 11.89
C THR A 109 34.04 12.31 12.59
N PRO A 110 34.98 13.08 13.19
CA PRO A 110 34.64 14.31 13.89
C PRO A 110 33.83 15.28 13.03
N GLY A 111 32.73 15.77 13.60
CA GLY A 111 31.81 16.69 12.93
C GLY A 111 30.83 16.07 11.96
N ALA A 112 30.94 14.79 11.64
CA ALA A 112 29.94 14.10 10.85
C ALA A 112 28.73 13.70 11.72
N TRP A 113 27.54 13.74 11.15
CA TRP A 113 26.34 13.25 11.82
C TRP A 113 26.36 11.72 12.02
N SER A 114 25.94 11.26 13.18
CA SER A 114 25.89 9.82 13.54
C SER A 114 24.57 9.45 14.20
N LYS A 115 23.95 8.38 13.74
CA LYS A 115 22.83 7.75 14.46
C LYS A 115 23.26 6.80 15.56
N LYS A 116 24.52 6.47 15.62
CA LYS A 116 25.10 5.58 16.65
C LYS A 116 25.64 6.42 17.79
N ASN A 117 25.76 5.81 18.97
CA ASN A 117 26.49 6.43 20.07
C ASN A 117 27.92 6.72 19.64
N VAL A 118 28.41 7.83 20.09
CA VAL A 118 29.84 8.19 19.92
C VAL A 118 30.52 8.01 21.26
N VAL A 119 31.58 7.22 21.28
CA VAL A 119 32.43 7.02 22.45
C VAL A 119 33.74 7.72 22.20
N LEU A 120 34.01 8.74 22.97
CA LEU A 120 35.30 9.43 22.98
C LEU A 120 36.19 8.79 24.03
N GLU A 121 37.43 8.52 23.70
CA GLU A 121 38.43 8.02 24.64
C GLU A 121 39.64 8.97 24.64
N ALA A 122 39.99 9.45 25.81
CA ALA A 122 41.14 10.34 26.01
C ALA A 122 42.37 9.53 26.42
N TYR A 123 43.50 9.85 25.84
CA TYR A 123 44.76 9.17 26.14
C TYR A 123 45.98 10.00 25.80
N GLY A 124 47.13 9.52 26.19
CA GLY A 124 48.44 9.97 25.70
C GLY A 124 48.94 11.33 26.20
N ALA A 125 48.18 11.99 27.10
CA ALA A 125 48.73 13.13 27.81
C ALA A 125 49.86 12.68 28.76
N LYS A 126 50.81 13.53 29.01
CA LYS A 126 51.93 13.29 29.90
C LYS A 126 52.04 14.43 30.92
N ALA A 127 52.40 14.04 32.13
CA ALA A 127 52.69 14.97 33.24
C ALA A 127 53.82 14.36 34.06
N VAL A 128 54.49 15.17 34.83
CA VAL A 128 55.57 14.73 35.71
C VAL A 128 55.03 13.83 36.83
N SER A 129 53.87 14.19 37.38
CA SER A 129 53.21 13.43 38.43
C SER A 129 52.28 12.32 37.95
N ASP A 130 52.34 11.97 36.67
CA ASP A 130 51.38 11.14 35.92
C ASP A 130 49.97 11.80 35.79
N ILE A 131 49.20 11.27 34.90
CA ILE A 131 47.79 11.67 34.73
C ILE A 131 46.93 10.95 35.78
N GLN A 132 46.17 11.69 36.52
CA GLN A 132 45.22 11.19 37.51
C GLN A 132 43.91 10.74 36.80
N PHE A 133 43.36 11.62 35.98
CA PHE A 133 42.16 11.38 35.18
C PHE A 133 42.11 12.37 33.99
N TYR A 134 41.20 12.07 33.08
CA TYR A 134 40.75 13.05 32.10
C TYR A 134 39.37 13.56 32.46
N GLU A 135 39.12 14.80 32.13
CA GLU A 135 37.82 15.42 32.30
C GLU A 135 37.37 16.06 31.01
N TYR A 136 36.06 16.24 30.92
CA TYR A 136 35.41 16.84 29.77
C TYR A 136 34.45 17.92 30.19
N LYS A 137 34.16 18.83 29.27
CA LYS A 137 32.99 19.72 29.33
C LYS A 137 32.33 19.85 27.97
N ILE A 138 31.06 20.19 27.96
CA ILE A 138 30.24 20.43 26.78
C ILE A 138 29.86 21.90 26.79
N GLY A 139 30.13 22.60 25.69
CA GLY A 139 29.83 24.03 25.58
C GLY A 139 30.38 24.86 26.77
N GLN A 140 29.48 25.42 27.55
CA GLN A 140 29.79 26.27 28.73
C GLN A 140 29.60 25.51 30.07
N ASP A 141 29.34 24.20 30.03
CA ASP A 141 29.18 23.37 31.24
C ASP A 141 30.44 23.39 32.10
N GLU A 142 30.28 22.94 33.35
CA GLU A 142 31.40 22.66 34.25
C GLU A 142 32.15 21.39 33.79
N TRP A 143 33.44 21.33 34.19
CA TRP A 143 34.28 20.17 33.93
C TRP A 143 33.79 18.94 34.72
N LYS A 144 33.70 17.79 34.07
CA LYS A 144 33.28 16.50 34.63
C LYS A 144 34.32 15.44 34.35
N GLN A 145 34.64 14.62 35.34
CA GLN A 145 35.60 13.53 35.18
C GLN A 145 35.08 12.46 34.22
N MET A 146 35.94 12.02 33.31
CA MET A 146 35.65 10.88 32.40
C MET A 146 35.77 9.56 33.14
N LYS A 147 34.79 8.69 32.98
CA LYS A 147 34.81 7.34 33.55
C LYS A 147 35.68 6.41 32.69
N ASN A 148 36.74 5.86 33.28
CA ASN A 148 37.71 5.02 32.56
C ASN A 148 38.24 5.70 31.25
N ASN A 149 38.46 7.01 31.33
CA ASN A 149 38.91 7.84 30.22
C ASN A 149 37.98 7.86 29.00
N LYS A 150 36.72 7.49 29.19
CA LYS A 150 35.70 7.42 28.14
C LYS A 150 34.50 8.31 28.44
N LEU A 151 33.96 8.89 27.38
CA LEU A 151 32.71 9.63 27.37
C LEU A 151 31.85 9.06 26.27
N GLU A 152 30.68 8.56 26.63
CA GLU A 152 29.68 8.10 25.68
C GLU A 152 28.62 9.18 25.46
N ILE A 153 28.43 9.57 24.21
CA ILE A 153 27.36 10.45 23.76
C ILE A 153 26.27 9.56 23.14
N SER A 154 25.15 9.42 23.83
CA SER A 154 24.08 8.46 23.50
C SER A 154 22.74 9.11 23.18
N LYS A 155 22.62 10.43 23.31
CA LYS A 155 21.42 11.23 22.98
C LYS A 155 21.71 12.15 21.82
N ASP A 156 20.68 12.82 21.30
CA ASP A 156 20.83 13.86 20.31
C ASP A 156 21.77 14.95 20.83
N PHE A 157 22.73 15.33 20.00
CA PHE A 157 23.85 16.16 20.37
C PHE A 157 24.47 16.84 19.16
N ASP A 158 24.74 18.14 19.25
CA ASP A 158 25.48 18.90 18.21
C ASP A 158 26.29 19.99 18.89
N GLU A 159 27.42 19.62 19.49
CA GLU A 159 28.27 20.56 20.18
C GLU A 159 29.75 20.14 20.14
N LEU A 160 30.60 21.06 20.57
CA LEU A 160 32.02 20.80 20.83
C LEU A 160 32.18 20.15 22.20
N VAL A 161 32.89 19.05 22.23
CA VAL A 161 33.35 18.43 23.48
C VAL A 161 34.80 18.83 23.70
N TYR A 162 35.04 19.42 24.85
CA TYR A 162 36.36 19.83 25.31
C TYR A 162 36.88 18.78 26.29
N ILE A 163 38.13 18.38 26.14
CA ILE A 163 38.78 17.38 26.98
C ILE A 163 40.14 17.90 27.40
N ARG A 164 40.48 17.68 28.65
CA ARG A 164 41.81 17.95 29.18
C ARG A 164 42.22 16.85 30.17
N ALA A 165 43.49 16.70 30.37
CA ALA A 165 44.04 15.84 31.39
C ALA A 165 44.19 16.60 32.72
N VAL A 166 44.06 15.89 33.82
CA VAL A 166 44.39 16.41 35.12
C VAL A 166 45.46 15.53 35.74
N SER A 167 46.57 16.10 36.15
CA SER A 167 47.66 15.37 36.74
C SER A 167 47.39 14.99 38.22
N LYS A 168 48.16 14.12 38.78
CA LYS A 168 48.10 13.79 40.24
C LYS A 168 48.43 15.01 41.10
N ALA A 169 49.23 15.96 40.61
CA ALA A 169 49.48 17.23 41.26
C ALA A 169 48.30 18.24 41.17
N GLY A 170 47.23 17.86 40.45
CA GLY A 170 46.07 18.71 40.28
C GLY A 170 46.24 19.79 39.21
N ARG A 171 47.28 19.71 38.35
CA ARG A 171 47.43 20.63 37.22
C ARG A 171 46.53 20.24 36.07
N GLU A 172 45.97 21.24 35.47
CA GLU A 172 45.06 21.11 34.34
C GLU A 172 45.82 21.20 33.01
N GLY A 173 45.63 20.24 32.13
CA GLY A 173 46.31 20.15 30.85
C GLY A 173 45.74 21.08 29.79
N VAL A 174 46.42 21.10 28.65
CA VAL A 174 45.97 21.83 27.47
C VAL A 174 44.67 21.22 26.97
N ILE A 175 43.70 22.05 26.65
CA ILE A 175 42.38 21.65 26.17
C ILE A 175 42.47 21.14 24.74
N SER A 176 41.99 19.93 24.51
CA SER A 176 41.65 19.41 23.20
C SER A 176 40.16 19.58 22.94
N GLN A 177 39.76 19.74 21.72
CA GLN A 177 38.34 19.82 21.36
C GLN A 177 38.01 18.91 20.17
N ILE A 178 36.79 18.40 20.15
CA ILE A 178 36.27 17.58 19.07
C ILE A 178 34.80 17.89 18.82
N PRO A 179 34.38 18.21 17.60
CA PRO A 179 32.97 18.35 17.27
C PRO A 179 32.31 16.98 17.23
N VAL A 180 31.20 16.85 17.96
CA VAL A 180 30.42 15.61 18.00
C VAL A 180 28.98 15.92 17.61
N ARG A 181 28.45 15.14 16.67
CA ARG A 181 27.10 15.26 16.18
C ARG A 181 26.42 13.91 16.21
N VAL A 182 25.42 13.77 17.07
CA VAL A 182 24.62 12.56 17.21
C VAL A 182 23.16 12.92 17.04
N TRP A 183 22.48 12.21 16.18
CA TRP A 183 21.06 12.39 15.97
C TRP A 183 20.36 11.04 15.88
N LYS A 184 19.41 10.81 16.77
CA LYS A 184 18.69 9.53 16.93
C LYS A 184 17.27 9.58 16.37
N GLN A 185 16.74 10.79 16.27
CA GLN A 185 15.38 10.96 15.80
C GLN A 185 15.30 10.60 14.32
N LYS A 186 14.27 9.85 13.99
CA LYS A 186 14.00 9.51 12.59
C LYS A 186 13.32 10.68 11.90
N PRO A 187 13.69 10.99 10.65
CA PRO A 187 13.01 12.04 9.90
C PRO A 187 11.56 11.64 9.63
N GLU A 188 10.68 12.63 9.50
CA GLU A 188 9.34 12.41 9.00
C GLU A 188 9.37 12.09 7.51
N LEU A 189 8.41 11.30 7.05
CA LEU A 189 8.21 11.11 5.63
C LEU A 189 7.78 12.44 4.99
N ALA A 190 8.33 12.75 3.83
CA ALA A 190 7.90 13.89 3.03
C ALA A 190 6.41 13.79 2.68
N LYS A 191 5.74 14.92 2.60
CA LYS A 191 4.38 14.97 2.04
C LYS A 191 4.46 14.78 0.53
N ILE A 192 3.93 13.66 0.05
CA ILE A 192 3.91 13.34 -1.38
C ILE A 192 2.58 13.80 -1.96
N GLN A 193 2.64 14.43 -3.12
CA GLN A 193 1.48 14.88 -3.90
C GLN A 193 1.61 14.40 -5.34
N CYS A 194 0.48 14.10 -5.96
CA CYS A 194 0.38 13.82 -7.39
C CYS A 194 -0.45 14.94 -8.03
N ASP A 195 -0.12 15.32 -9.24
CA ASP A 195 -0.82 16.35 -10.03
C ASP A 195 -2.22 15.92 -10.48
N GLN A 196 -2.56 14.65 -10.30
CA GLN A 196 -3.86 14.09 -10.67
C GLN A 196 -4.25 12.93 -9.75
N GLU A 197 -5.56 12.69 -9.66
CA GLU A 197 -6.12 11.57 -8.91
C GLU A 197 -6.31 10.36 -9.83
N PRO A 198 -5.87 9.17 -9.43
CA PRO A 198 -6.05 7.97 -10.23
C PRO A 198 -7.48 7.43 -10.13
N ILE A 199 -7.96 6.82 -11.20
CA ILE A 199 -9.21 6.06 -11.22
C ILE A 199 -8.88 4.60 -10.92
N GLY A 200 -9.13 4.14 -9.70
CA GLY A 200 -8.81 2.75 -9.30
C GLY A 200 -7.32 2.38 -9.41
N GLY A 201 -6.44 3.35 -9.23
CA GLY A 201 -4.98 3.19 -9.39
C GLY A 201 -4.46 3.44 -10.80
N TRP A 202 -5.33 3.73 -11.78
CA TRP A 202 -4.99 4.01 -13.16
C TRP A 202 -4.95 5.51 -13.45
N TYR A 203 -4.03 5.92 -14.29
CA TYR A 203 -3.84 7.29 -14.75
C TYR A 203 -3.99 7.35 -16.27
N SER A 204 -4.88 8.22 -16.75
CA SER A 204 -5.08 8.50 -18.19
C SER A 204 -4.09 9.52 -18.75
N LYS A 205 -3.21 10.04 -17.93
CA LYS A 205 -2.09 10.89 -18.31
C LYS A 205 -0.90 10.49 -17.46
N ILE A 206 0.29 10.76 -17.93
CA ILE A 206 1.50 10.49 -17.17
C ILE A 206 1.49 11.30 -15.86
N PRO A 207 1.44 10.67 -14.69
CA PRO A 207 1.38 11.38 -13.41
C PRO A 207 2.72 12.02 -13.07
N VAL A 208 2.67 13.20 -12.46
CA VAL A 208 3.82 13.90 -11.93
C VAL A 208 3.72 13.96 -10.41
N PHE A 209 4.68 13.35 -9.74
CA PHE A 209 4.77 13.38 -8.28
C PHE A 209 5.68 14.51 -7.83
N SER A 210 5.26 15.21 -6.80
CA SER A 210 6.02 16.22 -6.09
C SER A 210 6.07 15.90 -4.60
N TYR A 211 6.97 16.56 -3.88
CA TYR A 211 7.12 16.36 -2.45
C TYR A 211 7.38 17.66 -1.73
N ASP A 212 7.08 17.66 -0.45
CA ASP A 212 7.35 18.73 0.47
C ASP A 212 8.03 18.16 1.73
N LEU A 213 9.25 18.62 2.01
CA LEU A 213 10.01 18.24 3.21
C LEU A 213 9.82 19.33 4.26
N LYS A 214 9.41 18.96 5.44
CA LYS A 214 9.39 19.87 6.58
C LYS A 214 10.82 20.14 7.05
N GLU A 215 11.19 21.39 7.05
CA GLU A 215 12.43 21.83 7.70
C GLU A 215 12.33 21.58 9.21
N LYS A 216 13.35 21.00 9.79
CA LYS A 216 13.51 20.75 11.22
C LYS A 216 14.95 21.02 11.63
N GLU A 217 15.15 21.26 12.92
CA GLU A 217 16.49 21.25 13.50
C GLU A 217 17.15 19.88 13.33
N GLY A 218 18.47 19.89 13.25
CA GLY A 218 19.27 18.67 13.14
C GLY A 218 19.91 18.47 11.77
N PRO A 219 20.28 17.22 11.42
CA PRO A 219 20.91 16.90 10.15
C PRO A 219 19.96 17.10 8.97
N GLN A 220 20.52 17.49 7.85
CA GLN A 220 19.75 17.66 6.62
C GLN A 220 19.05 16.36 6.26
N VAL A 221 17.79 16.48 5.86
CA VAL A 221 16.94 15.35 5.46
C VAL A 221 16.85 15.31 3.94
N HIS A 222 17.09 14.16 3.38
CA HIS A 222 17.02 13.91 1.95
C HIS A 222 15.88 12.94 1.63
N LEU A 223 15.21 13.17 0.53
CA LEU A 223 14.24 12.24 -0.04
C LEU A 223 14.96 11.20 -0.90
N TYR A 224 14.61 9.95 -0.75
CA TYR A 224 15.03 8.85 -1.60
C TYR A 224 13.82 8.25 -2.28
N ALA A 225 13.82 8.25 -3.59
CA ALA A 225 12.75 7.70 -4.40
C ALA A 225 13.27 6.60 -5.32
N GLN A 226 12.50 5.55 -5.46
CA GLN A 226 12.73 4.45 -6.39
C GLN A 226 11.47 4.20 -7.21
N LEU A 227 11.58 4.28 -8.52
CA LEU A 227 10.55 3.93 -9.47
C LEU A 227 10.94 2.64 -10.17
N THR A 228 10.11 1.62 -10.05
CA THR A 228 10.33 0.30 -10.66
C THR A 228 9.27 0.05 -11.73
N ASP A 229 9.68 -0.15 -12.98
CA ASP A 229 8.80 -0.68 -14.02
C ASP A 229 8.51 -2.16 -13.72
N LEU A 230 7.26 -2.49 -13.43
CA LEU A 230 6.88 -3.84 -13.01
C LEU A 230 6.93 -4.87 -14.15
N LYS A 231 6.94 -4.42 -15.41
CA LYS A 231 7.03 -5.27 -16.61
C LYS A 231 8.50 -5.55 -16.97
N THR A 232 9.31 -4.52 -17.09
CA THR A 232 10.70 -4.63 -17.53
C THR A 232 11.69 -4.89 -16.39
N LYS A 233 11.28 -4.62 -15.15
CA LYS A 233 12.09 -4.64 -13.93
C LYS A 233 13.18 -3.55 -13.91
N GLU A 234 13.09 -2.59 -14.81
CA GLU A 234 13.95 -1.41 -14.80
C GLU A 234 13.70 -0.59 -13.53
N ILE A 235 14.78 -0.16 -12.90
CA ILE A 235 14.74 0.63 -11.67
C ILE A 235 15.39 1.99 -11.92
N LEU A 236 14.66 3.05 -11.67
CA LEU A 236 15.17 4.42 -11.64
C LEU A 236 15.18 4.91 -10.18
N THR A 237 16.27 5.50 -9.77
CA THR A 237 16.42 6.07 -8.42
C THR A 237 16.66 7.58 -8.48
N GLY A 238 16.21 8.28 -7.46
CA GLY A 238 16.47 9.70 -7.28
C GLY A 238 16.71 10.05 -5.82
N ILE A 239 17.61 11.02 -5.61
CA ILE A 239 17.82 11.68 -4.32
C ILE A 239 17.39 13.13 -4.49
N ASP A 240 16.53 13.61 -3.58
CA ASP A 240 15.89 14.92 -3.64
C ASP A 240 15.18 15.21 -4.97
N GLN A 241 14.78 14.14 -5.63
CA GLN A 241 13.94 14.17 -6.81
C GLN A 241 13.18 12.85 -6.95
N ILE A 242 11.96 12.92 -7.45
CA ILE A 242 11.17 11.73 -7.77
C ILE A 242 11.39 11.40 -9.25
N PRO A 243 11.82 10.17 -9.59
CA PRO A 243 11.96 9.76 -10.99
C PRO A 243 10.64 9.87 -11.75
N ARG A 244 10.70 10.36 -12.99
CA ARG A 244 9.52 10.58 -13.84
C ARG A 244 9.12 9.31 -14.59
N ILE A 245 7.86 8.98 -14.56
CA ILE A 245 7.25 8.04 -15.50
C ILE A 245 7.26 8.71 -16.89
N ARG A 246 7.56 7.97 -17.96
CA ARG A 246 7.72 8.52 -19.31
C ARG A 246 6.88 7.86 -20.38
N ARG A 247 6.23 6.75 -20.08
CA ARG A 247 5.45 5.93 -21.00
C ARG A 247 4.38 5.17 -20.24
N ASP A 248 3.45 4.62 -20.97
CA ASP A 248 2.44 3.73 -20.43
C ASP A 248 3.09 2.47 -19.82
N GLY A 249 2.46 1.94 -18.78
CA GLY A 249 2.99 0.78 -18.07
C GLY A 249 2.51 0.67 -16.63
N ARG A 250 3.17 -0.22 -15.91
CA ARG A 250 2.88 -0.50 -14.50
C ARG A 250 4.12 -0.23 -13.67
N TYR A 251 4.01 0.68 -12.73
CA TYR A 251 5.13 1.17 -11.95
C TYR A 251 4.84 1.04 -10.47
N GLN A 252 5.86 0.72 -9.70
CA GLN A 252 5.86 0.86 -8.26
C GLN A 252 6.76 2.04 -7.89
N LEU A 253 6.23 2.97 -7.12
CA LEU A 253 6.96 4.10 -6.58
C LEU A 253 7.12 3.92 -5.07
N ASP A 254 8.36 3.83 -4.63
CA ASP A 254 8.75 3.73 -3.24
C ASP A 254 9.51 4.99 -2.83
N ILE A 255 9.09 5.67 -1.78
CA ILE A 255 9.74 6.89 -1.29
C ILE A 255 9.90 6.82 0.22
N TYR A 256 11.08 7.18 0.68
CA TYR A 256 11.38 7.38 2.08
C TYR A 256 12.31 8.58 2.26
N THR A 257 12.41 9.09 3.46
CA THR A 257 13.38 10.12 3.82
C THR A 257 14.50 9.52 4.66
N LYS A 258 15.68 10.09 4.52
CA LYS A 258 16.85 9.71 5.30
C LYS A 258 17.66 10.95 5.61
N ASP A 259 18.09 11.10 6.85
CA ASP A 259 18.96 12.20 7.27
C ASP A 259 20.45 11.86 7.05
N GLU A 260 21.30 12.88 7.21
CA GLU A 260 22.75 12.73 7.11
C GLU A 260 23.35 11.83 8.21
N SER A 261 22.65 11.63 9.34
CA SER A 261 23.05 10.65 10.35
C SER A 261 22.82 9.23 9.90
N GLY A 262 22.03 9.02 8.84
CA GLY A 262 21.61 7.73 8.33
C GLY A 262 20.34 7.18 8.99
N ASN A 263 19.58 7.96 9.77
CA ASN A 263 18.24 7.56 10.21
C ASN A 263 17.29 7.64 9.02
N ARG A 264 16.41 6.67 8.93
CA ARG A 264 15.39 6.58 7.89
C ARG A 264 14.00 6.76 8.50
N SER A 265 13.08 7.38 7.77
CA SER A 265 11.68 7.49 8.18
C SER A 265 11.10 6.12 8.52
N GLU A 266 10.25 6.08 9.53
CA GLU A 266 9.51 4.83 9.88
C GLU A 266 8.52 4.45 8.79
N GLN A 267 7.88 5.46 8.21
CA GLN A 267 6.93 5.28 7.13
C GLN A 267 7.65 5.22 5.79
N LEU A 268 7.10 4.42 4.89
CA LEU A 268 7.44 4.33 3.49
C LEU A 268 6.20 4.76 2.69
N TYR A 269 6.34 5.76 1.81
CA TYR A 269 5.33 5.98 0.80
C TYR A 269 5.50 4.93 -0.29
N GLN A 270 4.49 4.14 -0.52
CA GLN A 270 4.48 3.13 -1.57
C GLN A 270 3.18 3.22 -2.34
N THR A 271 3.27 3.32 -3.64
CA THR A 271 2.11 3.28 -4.53
C THR A 271 2.41 2.52 -5.80
N ILE A 272 1.40 1.89 -6.35
CA ILE A 272 1.45 1.28 -7.68
C ILE A 272 0.67 2.18 -8.62
N CYS A 273 1.33 2.62 -9.68
CA CYS A 273 0.76 3.44 -10.73
C CYS A 273 0.54 2.59 -11.98
N PHE A 274 -0.66 2.52 -12.46
CA PHE A 274 -0.99 1.98 -13.77
C PHE A 274 -1.21 3.15 -14.70
N VAL A 275 -0.41 3.30 -15.74
CA VAL A 275 -0.50 4.41 -16.71
C VAL A 275 -0.91 3.87 -18.05
N ASP A 276 -1.96 4.43 -18.58
CA ASP A 276 -2.49 4.14 -19.91
C ASP A 276 -3.07 5.43 -20.49
N THR A 277 -2.41 5.97 -21.50
CA THR A 277 -2.80 7.23 -22.14
C THR A 277 -3.53 7.01 -23.45
N ASP A 278 -3.64 5.78 -23.91
CA ASP A 278 -4.27 5.42 -25.15
C ASP A 278 -5.80 5.28 -25.01
N ASN A 279 -6.52 5.64 -26.04
CA ASN A 279 -7.96 5.40 -26.09
C ASN A 279 -8.25 4.01 -26.64
N PRO A 280 -9.29 3.32 -26.17
CA PRO A 280 -9.76 2.09 -26.79
C PRO A 280 -10.03 2.27 -28.29
N GLU A 281 -9.66 1.29 -29.11
CA GLU A 281 -9.99 1.23 -30.53
C GLU A 281 -11.33 0.52 -30.73
N ILE A 282 -12.23 1.08 -31.54
CA ILE A 282 -13.55 0.53 -31.85
C ILE A 282 -13.73 0.36 -33.34
N PHE A 283 -14.09 -0.84 -33.78
CA PHE A 283 -14.40 -1.17 -35.16
C PHE A 283 -15.81 -1.72 -35.26
N VAL A 284 -16.59 -1.21 -36.27
CA VAL A 284 -17.97 -1.67 -36.55
C VAL A 284 -18.08 -2.15 -37.99
N ARG A 285 -18.53 -3.40 -38.16
CA ARG A 285 -18.72 -4.04 -39.45
C ARG A 285 -20.16 -4.48 -39.64
N TYR A 286 -20.84 -3.93 -40.65
CA TYR A 286 -22.22 -4.26 -41.00
C TYR A 286 -22.29 -5.39 -42.04
N GLN A 287 -23.25 -6.33 -41.86
CA GLN A 287 -23.48 -7.40 -42.82
C GLN A 287 -23.97 -6.90 -44.18
N ASN A 288 -24.88 -5.89 -44.17
CA ASN A 288 -25.47 -5.32 -45.37
C ASN A 288 -25.22 -3.80 -45.41
N PRO A 289 -24.02 -3.34 -45.75
CA PRO A 289 -23.66 -1.92 -45.62
C PRO A 289 -24.31 -0.98 -46.67
N ARG A 290 -24.90 -1.55 -47.74
CA ARG A 290 -25.46 -0.80 -48.89
C ARG A 290 -26.99 -0.71 -48.90
N SER A 291 -27.70 -1.49 -48.07
CA SER A 291 -29.17 -1.49 -48.07
C SER A 291 -29.72 -0.48 -47.08
N GLU A 292 -30.73 0.27 -47.48
CA GLU A 292 -31.34 1.35 -46.69
C GLU A 292 -32.53 0.85 -45.86
N ILE A 293 -33.31 -0.10 -46.39
CA ILE A 293 -34.47 -0.70 -45.73
C ILE A 293 -34.26 -2.22 -45.64
N LEU A 294 -34.35 -2.77 -44.43
CA LEU A 294 -33.93 -4.12 -44.13
C LEU A 294 -34.85 -4.76 -43.08
N LYS A 295 -35.07 -6.10 -43.16
CA LYS A 295 -35.72 -6.84 -42.06
C LYS A 295 -34.90 -6.82 -40.80
N TYR A 296 -33.62 -6.95 -40.95
CA TYR A 296 -32.66 -6.92 -39.89
C TYR A 296 -31.30 -6.46 -40.40
N GLN A 297 -30.53 -5.95 -39.55
CA GLN A 297 -29.11 -5.70 -39.82
C GLN A 297 -28.30 -6.34 -38.71
N LYS A 298 -27.16 -6.85 -39.07
CA LYS A 298 -26.19 -7.41 -38.15
C LYS A 298 -24.94 -6.54 -38.21
N ALA A 299 -24.48 -6.13 -37.02
CA ALA A 299 -23.23 -5.41 -36.87
C ALA A 299 -22.31 -6.22 -35.93
N GLN A 300 -21.10 -6.49 -36.38
CA GLN A 300 -20.02 -7.01 -35.58
C GLN A 300 -19.25 -5.81 -35.04
N ILE A 301 -19.03 -5.80 -33.73
CA ILE A 301 -18.33 -4.71 -33.04
C ILE A 301 -17.13 -5.33 -32.36
N ILE A 302 -15.97 -4.75 -32.64
CA ILE A 302 -14.70 -5.17 -32.04
C ILE A 302 -14.19 -3.98 -31.25
N VAL A 303 -13.82 -4.22 -30.00
CA VAL A 303 -13.18 -3.23 -29.13
C VAL A 303 -11.87 -3.80 -28.67
N LYS A 304 -10.80 -3.06 -28.93
CA LYS A 304 -9.43 -3.46 -28.61
C LYS A 304 -8.79 -2.44 -27.71
N ASP A 305 -8.23 -2.91 -26.63
CA ASP A 305 -7.44 -2.15 -25.69
C ASP A 305 -6.79 -3.12 -24.68
N GLU A 306 -5.56 -2.87 -24.26
CA GLU A 306 -4.83 -3.75 -23.32
C GLU A 306 -5.43 -3.72 -21.90
N ASN A 307 -6.03 -2.58 -21.52
CA ASN A 307 -6.55 -2.33 -20.17
C ASN A 307 -8.06 -2.05 -20.17
N LEU A 308 -8.77 -2.61 -21.11
CA LEU A 308 -10.20 -2.39 -21.27
C LEU A 308 -11.01 -2.84 -20.06
N LYS A 309 -11.88 -1.99 -19.58
CA LYS A 309 -12.81 -2.29 -18.50
C LYS A 309 -14.09 -2.88 -19.06
N LYS A 310 -14.23 -4.21 -18.99
CA LYS A 310 -15.37 -4.94 -19.56
C LYS A 310 -16.74 -4.34 -19.20
N GLY A 311 -16.93 -3.86 -17.99
CA GLY A 311 -18.19 -3.24 -17.53
C GLY A 311 -18.48 -1.86 -18.13
N ASN A 312 -17.50 -1.21 -18.74
CA ASN A 312 -17.60 0.14 -19.28
C ASN A 312 -17.69 0.19 -20.81
N MET A 313 -17.89 -0.96 -21.44
CA MET A 313 -18.30 -1.02 -22.84
C MET A 313 -19.81 -0.77 -22.92
N ILE A 314 -20.17 0.44 -23.31
CA ILE A 314 -21.58 0.83 -23.44
C ILE A 314 -21.95 0.76 -24.89
N LEU A 315 -22.87 -0.13 -25.19
CA LEU A 315 -23.47 -0.27 -26.49
C LEU A 315 -24.88 0.32 -26.43
N ARG A 316 -25.06 1.49 -27.00
CA ARG A 316 -26.38 2.12 -27.17
C ARG A 316 -26.88 1.81 -28.56
N THR A 317 -27.90 1.04 -28.62
CA THR A 317 -28.52 0.64 -29.88
C THR A 317 -30.02 0.56 -29.72
N SER A 318 -30.72 0.90 -30.77
CA SER A 318 -32.15 0.62 -30.92
C SER A 318 -32.43 -0.86 -31.24
N GLY A 319 -31.39 -1.66 -31.50
CA GLY A 319 -31.50 -3.11 -31.75
C GLY A 319 -31.89 -3.89 -30.49
N LYS A 320 -32.61 -4.99 -30.69
CA LYS A 320 -33.17 -5.79 -29.58
C LYS A 320 -32.29 -6.93 -29.11
N GLN A 321 -31.34 -7.38 -29.91
CA GLN A 321 -30.48 -8.51 -29.58
C GLN A 321 -29.03 -8.08 -29.62
N VAL A 322 -28.39 -8.10 -28.47
CA VAL A 322 -26.98 -7.86 -28.31
C VAL A 322 -26.39 -9.12 -27.72
N LYS A 323 -25.45 -9.74 -28.41
CA LYS A 323 -24.71 -10.86 -27.84
C LYS A 323 -23.84 -10.37 -26.68
N PRO A 324 -23.60 -11.22 -25.68
CA PRO A 324 -22.60 -10.90 -24.67
C PRO A 324 -21.26 -10.61 -25.31
N TRP A 325 -20.52 -9.67 -24.75
CA TRP A 325 -19.14 -9.44 -25.13
C TRP A 325 -18.32 -10.70 -24.89
N LYS A 326 -17.58 -11.15 -25.88
CA LYS A 326 -16.61 -12.23 -25.78
C LYS A 326 -15.20 -11.67 -25.88
N LEU A 327 -14.29 -12.22 -25.12
CA LEU A 327 -12.87 -11.98 -25.28
C LEU A 327 -12.34 -12.98 -26.31
N GLU A 328 -11.82 -12.48 -27.41
CA GLU A 328 -11.21 -13.25 -28.49
C GLU A 328 -9.76 -12.75 -28.66
N GLY A 329 -8.82 -13.52 -28.08
CA GLY A 329 -7.41 -13.10 -28.08
C GLY A 329 -7.18 -11.79 -27.30
N ASP A 330 -6.86 -10.70 -28.03
CA ASP A 330 -6.50 -9.39 -27.48
C ASP A 330 -7.64 -8.33 -27.56
N HIS A 331 -8.85 -8.74 -27.95
CA HIS A 331 -9.97 -7.82 -28.13
C HIS A 331 -11.29 -8.42 -27.64
N TYR A 332 -12.22 -7.53 -27.35
CA TYR A 332 -13.61 -7.91 -27.09
C TYR A 332 -14.43 -7.78 -28.34
N GLU A 333 -15.23 -8.80 -28.60
CA GLU A 333 -16.15 -8.82 -29.72
C GLU A 333 -17.59 -9.01 -29.24
N THR A 334 -18.51 -8.32 -29.88
CA THR A 334 -19.94 -8.55 -29.76
C THR A 334 -20.63 -8.41 -31.09
N GLU A 335 -21.83 -8.93 -31.14
CA GLU A 335 -22.68 -8.85 -32.31
C GLU A 335 -24.01 -8.22 -31.91
N VAL A 336 -24.41 -7.24 -32.69
CA VAL A 336 -25.71 -6.58 -32.54
C VAL A 336 -26.58 -6.95 -33.73
N ILE A 337 -27.78 -7.38 -33.43
CA ILE A 337 -28.81 -7.61 -34.43
C ILE A 337 -29.89 -6.54 -34.26
N PHE A 338 -30.07 -5.73 -35.27
CA PHE A 338 -31.09 -4.69 -35.33
C PHE A 338 -32.39 -5.30 -35.89
N LEU A 339 -33.36 -5.34 -34.99
CA LEU A 339 -34.68 -5.91 -35.27
C LEU A 339 -35.82 -4.91 -34.97
N LYS A 340 -35.47 -3.73 -34.45
CA LYS A 340 -36.47 -2.72 -34.06
C LYS A 340 -36.79 -1.84 -35.25
N ASP A 341 -38.07 -1.73 -35.55
CA ASP A 341 -38.56 -0.90 -36.63
C ASP A 341 -38.20 0.57 -36.50
N GLY A 342 -38.03 1.21 -37.63
CA GLY A 342 -37.73 2.61 -37.79
C GLY A 342 -36.24 2.87 -38.00
N LYS A 343 -35.88 4.14 -37.95
CA LYS A 343 -34.50 4.59 -38.08
C LYS A 343 -33.67 4.04 -36.95
N GLN A 344 -32.64 3.32 -37.30
CA GLN A 344 -31.69 2.70 -36.37
C GLN A 344 -30.40 3.49 -36.34
N THR A 345 -29.84 3.60 -35.16
CA THR A 345 -28.53 4.15 -34.93
C THR A 345 -27.75 3.20 -34.00
N LEU A 346 -26.45 3.18 -34.16
CA LEU A 346 -25.53 2.50 -33.30
C LEU A 346 -24.58 3.50 -32.68
N SER A 347 -24.45 3.49 -31.38
CA SER A 347 -23.39 4.18 -30.69
C SER A 347 -22.67 3.17 -29.79
N VAL A 348 -21.37 3.13 -29.93
CA VAL A 348 -20.49 2.28 -29.13
C VAL A 348 -19.56 3.20 -28.36
N GLN A 349 -19.52 3.01 -27.08
CA GLN A 349 -18.58 3.67 -26.19
C GLN A 349 -17.78 2.61 -25.47
N ALA A 350 -16.47 2.78 -25.42
CA ALA A 350 -15.58 2.00 -24.60
C ALA A 350 -14.81 2.92 -23.67
N GLU A 351 -14.56 2.44 -22.50
CA GLU A 351 -13.73 3.09 -21.49
C GLU A 351 -12.79 2.06 -20.91
N ASP A 352 -11.52 2.38 -20.81
CA ASP A 352 -10.51 1.54 -20.19
C ASP A 352 -10.48 1.70 -18.66
N LEU A 353 -9.53 1.08 -18.02
CA LEU A 353 -9.32 1.18 -16.58
C LEU A 353 -8.75 2.54 -16.16
N ALA A 354 -8.06 3.25 -17.07
CA ALA A 354 -7.53 4.59 -16.84
C ALA A 354 -8.57 5.69 -17.03
N GLY A 355 -9.73 5.37 -17.63
CA GLY A 355 -10.80 6.30 -17.92
C GLY A 355 -10.71 6.96 -19.30
N ASN A 356 -9.79 6.50 -20.18
CA ASN A 356 -9.77 6.95 -21.57
C ASN A 356 -11.00 6.41 -22.29
N LYS A 357 -11.57 7.23 -23.16
CA LYS A 357 -12.87 6.95 -23.77
C LYS A 357 -12.85 7.11 -25.27
N MET A 358 -13.46 6.17 -25.96
CA MET A 358 -13.76 6.26 -27.37
C MET A 358 -15.26 6.09 -27.60
N ILE A 359 -15.81 6.94 -28.45
CA ILE A 359 -17.23 6.90 -28.84
C ILE A 359 -17.34 6.93 -30.35
N ILE A 360 -18.04 5.96 -30.89
CA ILE A 360 -18.36 5.91 -32.31
C ILE A 360 -19.87 6.02 -32.50
N GLN A 361 -20.25 6.92 -33.41
CA GLN A 361 -21.62 7.03 -33.95
C GLN A 361 -21.60 6.71 -35.44
N GLU A 362 -22.36 5.71 -35.84
CA GLU A 362 -22.37 5.20 -37.17
C GLU A 362 -23.61 5.64 -38.00
N LYS A 363 -23.54 5.40 -39.30
CA LYS A 363 -24.60 5.73 -40.29
C LYS A 363 -25.92 5.07 -39.89
N SER A 364 -26.99 5.81 -40.04
CA SER A 364 -28.35 5.33 -39.81
C SER A 364 -28.91 4.55 -41.01
N PHE A 365 -29.74 3.57 -40.69
CA PHE A 365 -30.52 2.77 -41.64
C PHE A 365 -31.92 2.53 -41.06
N ILE A 366 -32.83 2.04 -41.88
CA ILE A 366 -34.19 1.73 -41.47
C ILE A 366 -34.35 0.23 -41.37
N ILE A 367 -34.78 -0.21 -40.18
CA ILE A 367 -35.26 -1.59 -39.98
C ILE A 367 -36.78 -1.55 -40.06
N ASP A 368 -37.27 -2.47 -40.82
CA ASP A 368 -38.69 -2.76 -40.89
C ASP A 368 -38.89 -4.27 -40.72
N THR A 369 -39.26 -4.65 -39.51
CA THR A 369 -39.59 -6.02 -39.16
C THR A 369 -41.08 -6.23 -39.16
N GLN A 370 -41.82 -5.12 -39.39
CA GLN A 370 -43.25 -5.23 -39.41
C GLN A 370 -43.66 -5.92 -40.70
N LYS A 371 -44.45 -6.89 -40.53
CA LYS A 371 -45.10 -7.53 -41.67
C LYS A 371 -46.24 -6.63 -42.11
N PRO A 372 -46.48 -6.47 -43.39
CA PRO A 372 -47.68 -5.81 -43.88
C PRO A 372 -48.91 -6.33 -43.12
N ARG A 373 -49.70 -5.40 -42.60
CA ARG A 373 -50.85 -5.74 -41.80
C ARG A 373 -52.03 -6.05 -42.72
N ILE A 374 -52.44 -7.30 -42.71
CA ILE A 374 -53.57 -7.77 -43.47
C ILE A 374 -54.80 -7.68 -42.57
N LYS A 375 -55.79 -6.93 -43.01
CA LYS A 375 -57.08 -6.86 -42.37
C LYS A 375 -58.09 -7.52 -43.29
N ILE A 376 -58.62 -8.63 -42.86
CA ILE A 376 -59.72 -9.29 -43.56
C ILE A 376 -61.00 -8.94 -42.75
N GLN A 377 -61.93 -8.27 -43.39
CA GLN A 377 -63.21 -7.84 -42.84
C GLN A 377 -64.33 -8.68 -43.37
N GLY A 378 -65.41 -8.74 -42.61
CA GLY A 378 -66.61 -9.50 -42.97
C GLY A 378 -66.58 -10.97 -42.57
N ILE A 379 -65.42 -11.46 -42.04
CA ILE A 379 -65.30 -12.84 -41.53
C ILE A 379 -64.37 -12.89 -40.29
N ASP A 380 -64.72 -13.74 -39.35
CA ASP A 380 -63.87 -14.16 -38.26
C ASP A 380 -63.34 -15.56 -38.53
N ASN A 381 -62.10 -15.79 -38.13
CA ASN A 381 -61.46 -17.10 -38.37
C ASN A 381 -62.14 -18.16 -37.49
N GLY A 382 -62.55 -19.24 -38.11
CA GLY A 382 -63.17 -20.39 -37.43
C GLY A 382 -64.60 -20.18 -37.03
N ARG A 383 -65.22 -19.07 -37.39
CA ARG A 383 -66.62 -18.79 -37.03
C ARG A 383 -67.57 -19.29 -38.06
N SER A 384 -68.70 -19.81 -37.70
CA SER A 384 -69.81 -20.15 -38.61
C SER A 384 -70.73 -18.93 -38.73
N TYR A 385 -70.99 -18.53 -39.95
CA TYR A 385 -71.89 -17.42 -40.32
C TYR A 385 -73.16 -17.93 -40.89
N SER A 386 -74.28 -17.47 -40.38
CA SER A 386 -75.62 -17.84 -40.83
C SER A 386 -76.13 -17.03 -42.06
N LYS A 387 -75.31 -16.09 -42.61
CA LYS A 387 -75.66 -15.21 -43.75
C LYS A 387 -74.46 -15.08 -44.72
N PRO A 388 -74.69 -14.74 -46.00
CA PRO A 388 -73.59 -14.48 -46.94
C PRO A 388 -72.61 -13.46 -46.38
N VAL A 389 -71.34 -13.67 -46.65
CA VAL A 389 -70.24 -12.85 -46.12
C VAL A 389 -69.51 -12.13 -47.24
N LYS A 390 -69.44 -10.79 -47.12
CA LYS A 390 -68.61 -9.96 -47.99
C LYS A 390 -67.28 -9.79 -47.35
N ILE A 391 -66.24 -10.29 -47.98
CA ILE A 391 -64.88 -10.20 -47.50
C ILE A 391 -64.22 -8.97 -48.11
N GLN A 392 -63.67 -8.10 -47.31
CA GLN A 392 -62.80 -7.01 -47.71
C GLN A 392 -61.39 -7.25 -47.18
N VAL A 393 -60.41 -7.04 -48.01
CA VAL A 393 -58.99 -7.16 -47.64
C VAL A 393 -58.34 -5.78 -47.75
N ASP A 394 -57.86 -5.28 -46.63
CA ASP A 394 -57.09 -4.07 -46.54
C ASP A 394 -55.67 -4.46 -46.09
N VAL A 395 -54.68 -4.00 -46.83
CA VAL A 395 -53.26 -4.27 -46.49
C VAL A 395 -52.58 -2.94 -46.26
N LYS A 396 -52.03 -2.80 -45.08
CA LYS A 396 -51.32 -1.57 -44.66
C LYS A 396 -49.96 -1.91 -44.13
N ASP A 397 -48.99 -1.14 -44.62
CA ASP A 397 -47.62 -1.14 -44.17
C ASP A 397 -46.95 0.17 -44.51
N GLN A 398 -45.95 0.60 -43.70
CA GLN A 398 -45.25 1.84 -43.95
C GLN A 398 -44.34 1.77 -45.18
N ASN A 399 -43.79 0.58 -45.45
CA ASN A 399 -42.90 0.29 -46.54
C ASN A 399 -43.49 -0.81 -47.47
N LEU A 400 -44.80 -0.80 -47.67
CA LEU A 400 -45.51 -1.78 -48.48
C LEU A 400 -44.96 -1.83 -49.92
N ASN A 401 -44.79 -3.05 -50.45
CA ASN A 401 -44.57 -3.29 -51.85
C ASN A 401 -45.89 -3.71 -52.51
N PRO A 402 -46.60 -2.79 -53.21
CA PRO A 402 -47.93 -3.11 -53.78
C PRO A 402 -47.88 -4.24 -54.77
N ASP A 403 -46.81 -4.39 -55.54
CA ASP A 403 -46.66 -5.38 -56.60
C ASP A 403 -46.57 -6.83 -56.07
N LYS A 404 -46.31 -6.94 -54.76
CA LYS A 404 -46.17 -8.26 -54.11
C LYS A 404 -47.35 -8.63 -53.18
N THR A 405 -48.54 -8.05 -53.43
CA THR A 405 -49.75 -8.39 -52.68
C THR A 405 -50.68 -9.32 -53.49
N TYR A 406 -50.98 -10.49 -52.95
CA TYR A 406 -51.78 -11.49 -53.61
C TYR A 406 -52.89 -12.01 -52.71
N ILE A 407 -54.11 -12.14 -53.22
CA ILE A 407 -55.26 -12.67 -52.49
C ILE A 407 -55.73 -13.95 -53.19
N TYR A 408 -55.87 -15.02 -52.41
CA TYR A 408 -56.34 -16.34 -52.86
C TYR A 408 -57.56 -16.75 -52.03
N LEU A 409 -58.56 -17.36 -52.67
CA LEU A 409 -59.66 -18.05 -52.04
C LEU A 409 -59.66 -19.51 -52.49
N ASN A 410 -59.61 -20.43 -51.52
CA ASN A 410 -59.44 -21.86 -51.77
C ASN A 410 -58.37 -22.15 -52.86
N GLY A 411 -57.24 -21.44 -52.80
CA GLY A 411 -56.12 -21.58 -53.71
C GLY A 411 -56.21 -20.82 -55.04
N LYS A 412 -57.31 -20.14 -55.36
CA LYS A 412 -57.45 -19.34 -56.59
C LYS A 412 -57.25 -17.86 -56.36
N LYS A 413 -56.44 -17.19 -57.20
CA LYS A 413 -56.15 -15.73 -57.09
C LYS A 413 -57.42 -14.94 -57.38
N MET A 414 -57.71 -13.94 -56.52
CA MET A 414 -58.91 -13.11 -56.62
C MET A 414 -58.65 -11.67 -56.10
N ASN A 415 -59.45 -10.69 -56.63
CA ASN A 415 -59.38 -9.27 -56.22
C ASN A 415 -60.53 -8.81 -55.31
N SER A 416 -61.63 -9.59 -55.23
CA SER A 416 -62.80 -9.29 -54.33
C SER A 416 -63.57 -10.57 -54.05
N VAL A 417 -64.16 -10.74 -52.84
CA VAL A 417 -64.85 -11.96 -52.44
C VAL A 417 -66.19 -11.68 -51.77
N MET A 418 -67.25 -12.21 -52.40
CA MET A 418 -68.55 -12.36 -51.75
C MET A 418 -68.93 -13.83 -51.73
N ILE A 419 -69.06 -14.38 -50.57
CA ILE A 419 -69.42 -15.80 -50.38
C ILE A 419 -70.88 -15.92 -50.08
N LYS A 420 -71.59 -16.67 -50.94
CA LYS A 420 -73.06 -16.86 -50.83
C LYS A 420 -73.44 -18.32 -50.55
N LYS A 421 -72.49 -19.24 -50.56
CA LYS A 421 -72.74 -20.68 -50.32
C LYS A 421 -72.15 -21.15 -49.04
N ASP A 422 -72.81 -22.10 -48.42
CA ASP A 422 -72.29 -22.81 -47.24
C ASP A 422 -71.13 -23.69 -47.63
N GLY A 423 -70.15 -23.80 -46.76
CA GLY A 423 -68.97 -24.58 -46.96
C GLY A 423 -67.76 -24.12 -46.17
N TYR A 424 -66.77 -24.92 -46.19
CA TYR A 424 -65.49 -24.56 -45.63
C TYR A 424 -64.67 -23.74 -46.60
N TYR A 425 -64.37 -22.50 -46.23
CA TYR A 425 -63.61 -21.60 -47.07
C TYR A 425 -62.31 -21.25 -46.41
N THR A 426 -61.26 -21.16 -47.18
CA THR A 426 -59.96 -20.65 -46.76
C THR A 426 -59.63 -19.47 -47.65
N ILE A 427 -59.57 -18.24 -47.06
CA ILE A 427 -58.98 -17.10 -47.74
C ILE A 427 -57.51 -17.01 -47.33
N ASP A 428 -56.62 -16.93 -48.29
CA ASP A 428 -55.21 -16.75 -48.12
C ASP A 428 -54.79 -15.41 -48.77
N VAL A 429 -54.29 -14.49 -47.94
CA VAL A 429 -53.68 -13.24 -48.41
C VAL A 429 -52.21 -13.32 -48.16
N LYS A 430 -51.41 -13.07 -49.20
CA LYS A 430 -49.94 -13.00 -49.12
C LYS A 430 -49.48 -11.65 -49.54
N THR A 431 -48.58 -11.06 -48.77
CA THR A 431 -48.01 -9.77 -49.08
C THR A 431 -46.55 -9.69 -48.63
N GLU A 432 -45.78 -8.85 -49.26
CA GLU A 432 -44.36 -8.58 -48.96
C GLU A 432 -44.11 -7.10 -49.06
N ASP A 433 -43.33 -6.52 -48.09
CA ASP A 433 -42.90 -5.15 -48.09
C ASP A 433 -41.55 -4.92 -48.78
N LEU A 434 -41.01 -3.70 -48.76
CA LEU A 434 -39.72 -3.36 -49.33
C LEU A 434 -38.54 -3.94 -48.54
N ALA A 435 -38.72 -4.22 -47.24
CA ALA A 435 -37.74 -4.91 -46.45
C ALA A 435 -37.74 -6.43 -46.71
N GLY A 436 -38.75 -6.93 -47.40
CA GLY A 436 -38.94 -8.34 -47.67
C GLY A 436 -39.71 -9.06 -46.54
N ASN A 437 -40.39 -8.36 -45.62
CA ASN A 437 -41.26 -8.99 -44.64
C ASN A 437 -42.50 -9.52 -45.38
N GLN A 438 -42.77 -10.76 -45.11
CA GLN A 438 -43.92 -11.41 -45.72
C GLN A 438 -44.99 -11.65 -44.66
N ASN A 439 -46.21 -11.36 -45.06
CA ASN A 439 -47.35 -11.76 -44.25
C ASN A 439 -48.30 -12.59 -45.07
N ARG A 440 -48.90 -13.49 -44.37
CA ARG A 440 -49.94 -14.33 -44.88
C ARG A 440 -51.05 -14.36 -43.86
N CYS A 441 -52.23 -14.12 -44.28
CA CYS A 441 -53.41 -14.26 -43.48
C CYS A 441 -54.32 -15.31 -44.14
N SER A 442 -54.58 -16.38 -43.40
CA SER A 442 -55.54 -17.36 -43.84
C SER A 442 -56.67 -17.39 -42.81
N ARG A 443 -57.88 -17.43 -43.27
CA ARG A 443 -59.03 -17.62 -42.44
C ARG A 443 -59.83 -18.84 -42.88
N LYS A 444 -60.05 -19.70 -41.90
CA LYS A 444 -61.02 -20.81 -42.00
C LYS A 444 -62.16 -20.45 -41.03
N PHE A 445 -63.40 -20.83 -41.36
CA PHE A 445 -64.53 -20.36 -40.56
C PHE A 445 -64.97 -21.37 -39.50
N THR A 446 -64.33 -21.38 -38.37
CA THR A 446 -64.66 -22.04 -37.08
C THR A 446 -63.62 -21.74 -35.97
N VAL A 447 -63.87 -21.73 -34.61
CA VAL A 447 -63.15 -20.97 -33.51
C VAL A 447 -62.45 -21.71 -32.36
N ASN A 448 -61.37 -21.21 -31.69
CA ASN A 448 -60.99 -21.05 -30.21
C ASN A 448 -59.51 -20.79 -29.77
N GLN A 449 -59.08 -20.43 -28.42
CA GLN A 449 -57.86 -19.72 -27.91
C GLN A 449 -57.24 -19.93 -26.52
N LYS A 450 -56.00 -19.49 -26.12
CA LYS A 450 -55.33 -18.96 -24.86
C LYS A 450 -53.79 -18.97 -24.58
N GLY A 451 -53.15 -18.47 -23.39
CA GLY A 451 -51.70 -18.28 -23.03
C GLY A 451 -51.13 -17.99 -21.55
N ILE A 452 -49.81 -17.66 -21.16
CA ILE A 452 -49.03 -17.71 -19.81
C ILE A 452 -48.07 -16.54 -19.38
N GLN A 453 -47.74 -16.27 -18.01
CA GLN A 453 -46.73 -15.28 -17.46
C GLN A 453 -45.93 -15.72 -16.19
N ILE A 454 -44.73 -15.07 -15.84
CA ILE A 454 -43.79 -15.41 -14.75
C ILE A 454 -43.20 -14.14 -14.05
N HIS A 455 -43.13 -14.12 -12.68
CA HIS A 455 -42.60 -13.02 -11.88
C HIS A 455 -41.72 -13.50 -10.73
N PHE A 456 -40.55 -12.83 -10.47
CA PHE A 456 -39.67 -13.14 -9.35
C PHE A 456 -40.24 -12.61 -8.03
N LEU A 457 -40.14 -13.42 -6.97
CA LEU A 457 -40.60 -13.07 -5.63
C LEU A 457 -39.46 -12.43 -4.82
N GLN A 458 -39.49 -11.11 -4.71
CA GLN A 458 -38.44 -10.30 -4.02
C GLN A 458 -38.58 -10.32 -2.47
N GLU A 459 -38.96 -11.40 -1.85
CA GLU A 459 -38.97 -11.46 -0.40
C GLU A 459 -37.52 -11.49 0.11
N ASN A 460 -36.93 -10.29 0.36
CA ASN A 460 -35.61 -10.02 0.97
C ASN A 460 -34.37 -9.98 0.07
N LEU A 461 -34.49 -9.83 -1.25
CA LEU A 461 -33.32 -9.70 -2.15
C LEU A 461 -33.46 -8.49 -3.07
N LYS A 462 -32.52 -7.52 -2.98
CA LYS A 462 -32.29 -6.51 -4.02
C LYS A 462 -31.12 -6.97 -4.89
N GLU A 463 -31.17 -6.65 -6.17
CA GLU A 463 -30.08 -6.96 -7.12
C GLU A 463 -28.74 -6.42 -6.60
N LYS A 464 -27.68 -7.27 -6.63
CA LYS A 464 -26.34 -6.99 -6.13
C LYS A 464 -26.20 -6.85 -4.60
N GLN A 465 -27.18 -7.24 -3.81
CA GLN A 465 -27.09 -7.19 -2.35
C GLN A 465 -26.42 -8.44 -1.77
N ILE A 466 -25.62 -8.26 -0.72
CA ILE A 466 -25.04 -9.36 0.06
C ILE A 466 -26.10 -9.86 1.05
N SER A 467 -26.38 -11.16 1.04
CA SER A 467 -27.27 -11.79 2.02
C SER A 467 -26.52 -12.78 2.90
N THR A 468 -26.76 -12.71 4.19
CA THR A 468 -26.19 -13.60 5.22
C THR A 468 -27.19 -14.61 5.77
N LYS A 469 -28.41 -14.64 5.25
CA LYS A 469 -29.49 -15.54 5.72
C LYS A 469 -29.77 -16.63 4.70
N ASN A 470 -30.20 -17.78 5.18
CA ASN A 470 -30.65 -18.89 4.33
C ASN A 470 -31.75 -18.43 3.34
N LEU A 471 -31.44 -18.50 2.05
CA LEU A 471 -32.30 -18.01 0.99
C LEU A 471 -33.01 -19.14 0.28
N LYS A 472 -34.32 -19.01 0.14
CA LYS A 472 -35.15 -19.84 -0.74
C LYS A 472 -35.80 -18.97 -1.81
N PRO A 473 -35.07 -18.60 -2.88
CA PRO A 473 -35.67 -17.80 -3.95
C PRO A 473 -36.84 -18.53 -4.61
N GLY A 474 -37.79 -17.74 -5.09
CA GLY A 474 -38.99 -18.27 -5.73
C GLY A 474 -39.52 -17.39 -6.85
N PHE A 475 -40.40 -17.93 -7.64
CA PHE A 475 -41.10 -17.27 -8.74
C PHE A 475 -42.60 -17.48 -8.63
N ARG A 476 -43.39 -16.45 -8.93
CA ARG A 476 -44.82 -16.51 -9.10
C ARG A 476 -45.17 -16.74 -10.56
N ILE A 477 -46.09 -17.67 -10.84
CA ILE A 477 -46.50 -18.04 -12.19
C ILE A 477 -47.99 -17.76 -12.35
N GLU A 478 -48.33 -17.02 -13.39
CA GLU A 478 -49.73 -16.77 -13.76
C GLU A 478 -50.03 -17.34 -15.13
N SER A 479 -51.03 -18.22 -15.22
CA SER A 479 -51.47 -18.86 -16.45
C SER A 479 -52.96 -19.24 -16.39
N LEU A 480 -53.61 -19.26 -17.52
CA LEU A 480 -54.99 -19.76 -17.68
C LEU A 480 -55.06 -21.29 -17.86
N GLU A 481 -53.92 -21.93 -18.10
CA GLU A 481 -53.81 -23.38 -18.28
C GLU A 481 -52.76 -23.96 -17.30
N PRO A 482 -52.82 -25.26 -16.98
CA PRO A 482 -51.82 -25.93 -16.11
C PRO A 482 -50.39 -25.80 -16.63
N VAL A 483 -49.43 -25.48 -15.76
CA VAL A 483 -48.04 -25.22 -16.09
C VAL A 483 -47.12 -26.25 -15.45
N GLN A 484 -46.12 -26.71 -16.20
CA GLN A 484 -45.04 -27.60 -15.75
C GLN A 484 -43.73 -26.79 -15.66
N VAL A 485 -42.99 -26.93 -14.55
CA VAL A 485 -41.63 -26.42 -14.41
C VAL A 485 -40.66 -27.37 -15.12
N MET A 486 -39.96 -26.87 -16.11
CA MET A 486 -38.95 -27.61 -16.89
C MET A 486 -37.57 -27.54 -16.22
N ALA A 487 -37.24 -26.40 -15.58
CA ALA A 487 -36.03 -26.25 -14.82
C ALA A 487 -36.15 -25.05 -13.83
N PHE A 488 -35.71 -25.25 -12.60
CA PHE A 488 -35.33 -24.20 -11.68
C PHE A 488 -33.81 -24.19 -11.60
N LEU A 489 -33.16 -23.12 -12.02
CA LEU A 489 -31.70 -23.03 -12.12
C LEU A 489 -31.15 -22.13 -11.00
N VAL A 490 -30.12 -22.63 -10.33
CA VAL A 490 -29.27 -21.85 -9.41
C VAL A 490 -27.83 -22.00 -9.89
N ASN A 491 -27.17 -20.90 -10.22
CA ASN A 491 -25.84 -20.90 -10.81
C ASN A 491 -25.73 -21.81 -12.05
N GLY A 492 -26.78 -21.79 -12.88
CA GLY A 492 -26.89 -22.63 -14.08
C GLY A 492 -27.20 -24.10 -13.83
N GLN A 493 -27.30 -24.56 -12.60
CA GLN A 493 -27.61 -25.96 -12.26
C GLN A 493 -29.08 -26.16 -11.92
N LYS A 494 -29.68 -27.24 -12.41
CA LYS A 494 -31.03 -27.61 -12.04
C LYS A 494 -31.09 -27.98 -10.55
N LYS A 495 -32.07 -27.43 -9.85
CA LYS A 495 -32.37 -27.72 -8.44
C LYS A 495 -33.79 -28.24 -8.29
N GLU A 496 -34.02 -29.02 -7.25
CA GLU A 496 -35.36 -29.44 -6.86
C GLU A 496 -36.18 -28.24 -6.41
N TYR A 497 -37.46 -28.27 -6.72
CA TYR A 497 -38.39 -27.17 -6.42
C TYR A 497 -39.65 -27.72 -5.74
N GLN A 498 -40.37 -26.82 -5.11
CA GLN A 498 -41.68 -27.12 -4.52
C GLN A 498 -42.70 -26.03 -4.89
N TRP A 499 -43.93 -26.47 -5.14
CA TRP A 499 -45.05 -25.57 -5.35
C TRP A 499 -45.69 -25.16 -4.03
N LYS A 500 -46.11 -23.89 -3.94
CA LYS A 500 -46.99 -23.36 -2.90
C LYS A 500 -47.96 -22.40 -3.57
N GLU A 501 -49.16 -22.88 -3.82
CA GLU A 501 -50.20 -22.18 -4.60
C GLU A 501 -49.72 -21.80 -6.00
N ASP A 502 -49.63 -20.50 -6.35
CA ASP A 502 -49.15 -19.97 -7.64
C ASP A 502 -47.65 -19.71 -7.67
N LYS A 503 -46.91 -20.12 -6.62
CA LYS A 503 -45.50 -19.84 -6.43
C LYS A 503 -44.66 -21.10 -6.45
N VAL A 504 -43.49 -20.97 -7.06
CA VAL A 504 -42.45 -22.02 -7.13
C VAL A 504 -41.20 -21.58 -6.40
N TYR A 505 -40.75 -22.34 -5.43
CA TYR A 505 -39.55 -22.13 -4.65
C TYR A 505 -38.54 -23.26 -4.84
N ILE A 506 -37.24 -22.96 -4.67
CA ILE A 506 -36.28 -24.07 -4.49
C ILE A 506 -36.63 -24.85 -3.23
N LYS A 507 -36.48 -26.17 -3.26
CA LYS A 507 -36.78 -27.05 -2.13
C LYS A 507 -35.79 -26.82 -0.98
N ASP A 508 -34.50 -26.88 -1.27
CA ASP A 508 -33.41 -26.67 -0.32
C ASP A 508 -32.84 -25.24 -0.42
N PRO A 509 -32.46 -24.60 0.71
CA PRO A 509 -31.91 -23.27 0.67
C PRO A 509 -30.52 -23.24 -0.01
N ILE A 510 -30.14 -22.08 -0.52
CA ILE A 510 -28.77 -21.85 -1.01
C ILE A 510 -27.81 -21.85 0.18
N THR A 511 -26.73 -22.65 0.11
CA THR A 511 -25.75 -22.83 1.18
C THR A 511 -24.32 -22.48 0.79
N GLU A 512 -24.03 -22.36 -0.50
CA GLU A 512 -22.69 -22.05 -1.01
C GLU A 512 -22.47 -20.54 -1.05
N ASN A 513 -21.40 -20.07 -0.38
CA ASN A 513 -21.01 -18.68 -0.39
C ASN A 513 -20.46 -18.26 -1.76
N GLY A 514 -20.72 -17.04 -2.16
CA GLY A 514 -20.24 -16.45 -3.40
C GLY A 514 -21.34 -15.79 -4.23
N LYS A 515 -21.01 -15.54 -5.50
CA LYS A 515 -21.95 -14.98 -6.47
C LYS A 515 -22.97 -16.05 -6.85
N CYS A 516 -24.25 -15.74 -6.66
CA CYS A 516 -25.37 -16.60 -6.97
C CYS A 516 -26.23 -16.02 -8.09
N SER A 517 -26.77 -16.89 -8.93
CA SER A 517 -27.78 -16.54 -9.93
C SER A 517 -28.97 -17.52 -9.89
N VAL A 518 -30.17 -17.02 -10.18
CA VAL A 518 -31.37 -17.87 -10.24
C VAL A 518 -32.23 -17.54 -11.46
N SER A 519 -32.79 -18.58 -12.10
CA SER A 519 -33.78 -18.48 -13.18
C SER A 519 -34.74 -19.64 -13.23
N LEU A 520 -35.90 -19.44 -13.88
CA LEU A 520 -36.98 -20.43 -13.98
C LEU A 520 -37.43 -20.59 -15.42
N HIS A 521 -37.47 -21.84 -15.90
CA HIS A 521 -38.00 -22.22 -17.19
C HIS A 521 -39.27 -23.06 -17.01
N VAL A 522 -40.34 -22.69 -17.70
CA VAL A 522 -41.66 -23.30 -17.59
C VAL A 522 -42.29 -23.58 -18.96
N LYS A 523 -43.21 -24.55 -19.01
CA LYS A 523 -43.97 -24.95 -20.18
C LYS A 523 -45.43 -25.24 -19.81
N ASP A 524 -46.39 -24.79 -20.64
CA ASP A 524 -47.81 -25.10 -20.40
C ASP A 524 -48.26 -26.41 -21.14
N SER A 525 -49.51 -26.82 -20.90
CA SER A 525 -50.08 -28.03 -21.51
C SER A 525 -50.31 -27.90 -23.02
N ALA A 526 -50.36 -26.68 -23.56
CA ALA A 526 -50.45 -26.43 -25.00
C ALA A 526 -49.07 -26.42 -25.69
N GLY A 527 -48.00 -26.41 -24.94
CA GLY A 527 -46.61 -26.44 -25.41
C GLY A 527 -45.86 -25.11 -25.45
N ASN A 528 -46.46 -24.04 -24.93
CA ASN A 528 -45.77 -22.76 -24.82
C ASN A 528 -44.71 -22.79 -23.71
N GLU A 529 -43.51 -22.31 -23.98
CA GLU A 529 -42.39 -22.29 -23.05
C GLU A 529 -41.97 -20.88 -22.73
N LYS A 530 -41.53 -20.62 -21.47
CA LYS A 530 -41.03 -19.33 -21.05
C LYS A 530 -39.93 -19.46 -19.99
N THR A 531 -38.87 -18.63 -20.14
CA THR A 531 -37.79 -18.53 -19.18
C THR A 531 -37.83 -17.13 -18.52
N SER A 532 -37.58 -17.07 -17.24
CA SER A 532 -37.45 -15.80 -16.49
C SER A 532 -36.14 -15.11 -16.84
N GLU A 533 -36.03 -13.83 -16.51
CA GLU A 533 -34.73 -13.16 -16.41
C GLU A 533 -33.87 -13.83 -15.33
N GLU A 534 -32.57 -13.74 -15.48
CA GLU A 534 -31.61 -14.24 -14.49
C GLU A 534 -31.36 -13.18 -13.40
N ILE A 535 -31.67 -13.54 -12.16
CA ILE A 535 -31.49 -12.66 -10.99
C ILE A 535 -30.17 -13.02 -10.31
N GLN A 536 -29.27 -12.04 -10.15
CA GLN A 536 -27.94 -12.21 -9.55
C GLN A 536 -27.83 -11.50 -8.20
N PHE A 537 -27.21 -12.18 -7.22
CA PHE A 537 -26.92 -11.65 -5.87
C PHE A 537 -25.66 -12.30 -5.31
N PHE A 538 -25.18 -11.80 -4.17
CA PHE A 538 -24.03 -12.36 -3.48
C PHE A 538 -24.48 -12.98 -2.14
N TYR A 539 -24.03 -14.19 -1.85
CA TYR A 539 -24.31 -14.89 -0.60
C TYR A 539 -23.03 -15.13 0.16
N ASP A 540 -22.97 -14.66 1.40
CA ASP A 540 -21.79 -14.79 2.23
C ASP A 540 -22.18 -14.98 3.70
N THR A 541 -21.86 -16.14 4.26
CA THR A 541 -22.11 -16.52 5.66
C THR A 541 -20.82 -16.68 6.45
N GLN A 542 -19.70 -16.45 5.81
CA GLN A 542 -18.41 -16.62 6.46
C GLN A 542 -18.09 -15.41 7.34
N LYS A 543 -17.59 -15.70 8.53
CA LYS A 543 -17.05 -14.65 9.37
C LYS A 543 -15.65 -14.27 8.88
N PRO A 544 -15.30 -13.00 8.90
CA PRO A 544 -13.95 -12.60 8.55
C PRO A 544 -12.92 -13.28 9.46
N VAL A 545 -11.88 -13.81 8.87
CA VAL A 545 -10.76 -14.44 9.59
C VAL A 545 -9.54 -13.54 9.50
N ILE A 546 -9.14 -13.07 10.65
CA ILE A 546 -7.95 -12.21 10.79
C ILE A 546 -6.80 -13.06 11.29
N LYS A 547 -5.70 -13.05 10.54
CA LYS A 547 -4.44 -13.66 10.94
C LYS A 547 -3.43 -12.57 11.28
N ILE A 548 -2.83 -12.70 12.44
CA ILE A 548 -1.76 -11.80 12.89
C ILE A 548 -0.46 -12.59 12.85
N GLU A 549 0.52 -12.11 12.09
CA GLU A 549 1.85 -12.71 12.00
C GLU A 549 2.90 -11.75 12.56
N GLY A 550 3.96 -12.30 13.13
CA GLY A 550 5.04 -11.52 13.73
C GLY A 550 4.91 -11.29 15.24
N LEU A 551 3.85 -11.84 15.89
CA LEU A 551 3.71 -11.86 17.33
C LEU A 551 4.08 -13.24 17.88
N ASP A 552 5.02 -13.30 18.82
CA ASP A 552 5.28 -14.50 19.61
C ASP A 552 4.30 -14.55 20.81
N GLN A 553 4.05 -15.75 21.32
CA GLN A 553 3.12 -15.95 22.45
C GLN A 553 3.58 -15.31 23.78
N LYS A 554 4.69 -14.60 23.81
CA LYS A 554 5.18 -13.85 24.96
C LYS A 554 4.92 -12.36 24.76
N SER A 555 4.32 -11.76 25.75
CA SER A 555 3.73 -10.42 25.79
C SER A 555 4.70 -9.22 25.69
N GLU A 556 5.93 -9.41 25.28
CA GLU A 556 6.90 -8.31 25.12
C GLU A 556 7.44 -8.31 23.68
N CYS A 557 7.09 -7.27 22.93
CA CYS A 557 7.63 -7.04 21.59
C CYS A 557 8.86 -6.14 21.68
N GLU A 558 9.96 -6.56 21.11
CA GLU A 558 11.13 -5.70 20.91
C GLU A 558 10.78 -4.56 19.94
N TYR A 559 11.32 -3.39 20.23
CA TYR A 559 11.14 -2.20 19.40
C TYR A 559 11.62 -2.44 17.97
N GLY A 560 10.73 -2.17 17.00
CA GLY A 560 11.03 -2.33 15.57
C GLY A 560 10.57 -3.65 14.93
N LYS A 561 9.86 -4.51 15.63
CA LYS A 561 9.31 -5.74 15.06
C LYS A 561 8.12 -5.44 14.13
N GLN A 562 8.19 -5.92 12.94
CA GLN A 562 7.10 -5.76 11.96
C GLN A 562 6.00 -6.79 12.25
N ILE A 563 4.78 -6.31 12.43
CA ILE A 563 3.57 -7.13 12.59
C ILE A 563 2.76 -7.03 11.31
N SER A 564 2.39 -8.17 10.76
CA SER A 564 1.48 -8.23 9.62
C SER A 564 0.09 -8.67 10.06
N ILE A 565 -0.92 -7.90 9.69
CA ILE A 565 -2.31 -8.25 9.91
C ILE A 565 -2.91 -8.61 8.55
N LEU A 566 -3.32 -9.84 8.39
CA LEU A 566 -3.84 -10.39 7.14
C LEU A 566 -5.31 -10.72 7.27
N LEU A 567 -6.06 -10.40 6.25
CA LEU A 567 -7.44 -10.85 6.08
C LEU A 567 -7.41 -12.08 5.17
N GLU A 568 -7.68 -13.27 5.72
CA GLU A 568 -7.58 -14.53 4.95
C GLU A 568 -8.72 -14.72 3.96
N ASN A 569 -9.88 -14.18 4.28
CA ASN A 569 -11.02 -14.27 3.39
C ASN A 569 -10.93 -13.22 2.27
N LYS A 570 -10.89 -13.65 1.02
CA LYS A 570 -10.73 -12.78 -0.16
C LYS A 570 -11.95 -11.88 -0.43
N THR A 571 -13.07 -12.15 0.18
CA THR A 571 -14.32 -11.39 0.02
C THR A 571 -14.44 -10.25 1.02
N ASP A 572 -13.67 -10.29 2.10
CA ASP A 572 -13.70 -9.30 3.16
C ASP A 572 -12.79 -8.11 2.85
N GLN A 573 -13.14 -6.95 3.35
CA GLN A 573 -12.37 -5.72 3.19
C GLN A 573 -12.18 -5.01 4.53
N TRP A 574 -11.02 -4.36 4.68
CA TRP A 574 -10.76 -3.51 5.84
C TRP A 574 -11.59 -2.23 5.77
N GLU A 575 -12.41 -1.96 6.77
CA GLU A 575 -13.05 -0.66 6.95
C GLU A 575 -12.15 0.27 7.78
N LYS A 576 -11.57 -0.26 8.86
CA LYS A 576 -10.67 0.49 9.73
C LYS A 576 -9.80 -0.46 10.56
N ILE A 577 -8.51 -0.14 10.68
CA ILE A 577 -7.60 -0.76 11.65
C ILE A 577 -7.26 0.30 12.70
N ILE A 578 -7.47 -0.03 13.96
CA ILE A 578 -7.05 0.80 15.11
C ILE A 578 -5.99 -0.01 15.84
N LEU A 579 -4.76 0.45 15.81
CA LEU A 579 -3.61 -0.13 16.51
C LEU A 579 -3.36 0.61 17.81
#